data_c828608795a5506715df462507b1cdcf
#
_entry.id   c828608795a5506715df462507b1cdcf
#
_cell.length_a   1.000
_cell.length_b   1.000
_cell.length_c   1.000
_cell.angle_alpha   90.00
_cell.angle_beta   90.00
_cell.angle_gamma   90.00
#
_symmetry.space_group_name_H-M   'P 1'
#
loop_
_entity.id
_entity.type
_entity.pdbx_description
1 polymer ?
#
loop_
_entity_poly.entity_id
_entity_poly.type
_entity_poly.pdbx_seq_one_letter_code
_entity_poly.pdbx_strand_id
1 'polypeptide(L)'
;AVIPEYDGAGVIREPSGSTVTGIVPTNTYRCQDGKFVVIGGNGDSIFQRLMIAAGHPGMASDPTLASNLGRVQHEAEIDEVLSVWCAQNDSQSILKSLDESKVPGGPIYNVEDMVNDEHFKARELFETVEINGQPLKIPAILPKLNKTPGATRWPGPKLGEHNQQVLGGL
;
A
#
# COMPACT_ATOMS: atom_id res chain seq x y z
N ALA A 1 5.54 12.29 12.19
CA ALA A 1 5.77 13.54 12.94
C ALA A 1 5.07 13.58 14.32
N VAL A 2 4.65 12.44 14.87
CA VAL A 2 3.88 12.37 16.15
C VAL A 2 4.66 12.92 17.35
N ILE A 3 5.98 12.73 17.41
CA ILE A 3 6.79 13.23 18.54
C ILE A 3 6.84 14.77 18.56
N PRO A 4 7.17 15.49 17.47
CA PRO A 4 7.10 16.96 17.45
C PRO A 4 5.70 17.52 17.69
N GLU A 5 4.64 16.85 17.26
CA GLU A 5 3.27 17.27 17.53
C GLU A 5 2.93 17.19 19.02
N TYR A 6 3.34 16.10 19.67
CA TYR A 6 3.15 15.95 21.11
C TYR A 6 3.98 16.96 21.90
N ASP A 7 5.26 17.09 21.57
CA ASP A 7 6.17 18.00 22.29
C ASP A 7 5.78 19.47 22.12
N GLY A 8 5.40 19.87 20.89
CA GLY A 8 5.05 21.26 20.59
C GLY A 8 3.63 21.68 20.90
N ALA A 9 2.68 20.75 20.88
CA ALA A 9 1.23 21.07 20.99
C ALA A 9 0.45 20.13 21.93
N GLY A 10 1.08 19.14 22.55
CA GLY A 10 0.41 18.18 23.43
C GLY A 10 -0.56 17.23 22.70
N VAL A 11 -0.49 17.15 21.37
CA VAL A 11 -1.42 16.35 20.56
C VAL A 11 -1.06 14.88 20.63
N ILE A 12 -2.02 14.04 21.03
CA ILE A 12 -1.92 12.58 20.98
C ILE A 12 -2.79 12.11 19.81
N ARG A 13 -2.17 11.44 18.84
CA ARG A 13 -2.91 10.83 17.73
C ARG A 13 -3.50 9.50 18.15
N GLU A 14 -4.78 9.34 17.92
CA GLU A 14 -5.50 8.10 18.12
C GLU A 14 -5.47 7.22 16.83
N PRO A 15 -5.77 5.91 16.94
CA PRO A 15 -5.90 5.04 15.79
C PRO A 15 -6.94 5.56 14.79
N SER A 16 -6.57 5.63 13.50
CA SER A 16 -7.42 6.16 12.42
C SER A 16 -7.75 5.11 11.34
N GLY A 17 -7.48 3.84 11.58
CA GLY A 17 -7.70 2.79 10.57
C GLY A 17 -6.73 2.94 9.39
N SER A 18 -7.27 2.95 8.16
CA SER A 18 -6.50 3.11 6.92
C SER A 18 -6.37 4.57 6.46
N THR A 19 -6.96 5.52 7.17
CA THR A 19 -6.83 6.94 6.85
C THR A 19 -5.53 7.55 7.41
N VAL A 20 -5.13 8.68 6.84
CA VAL A 20 -4.04 9.50 7.39
C VAL A 20 -4.65 10.73 8.05
N THR A 21 -4.62 10.79 9.37
CA THR A 21 -5.21 11.90 10.14
C THR A 21 -4.76 13.27 9.61
N GLY A 22 -5.73 14.10 9.25
CA GLY A 22 -5.51 15.46 8.77
C GLY A 22 -5.08 15.57 7.30
N ILE A 23 -5.18 14.50 6.51
CA ILE A 23 -4.85 14.46 5.07
C ILE A 23 -5.96 13.76 4.30
N VAL A 24 -6.84 14.54 3.62
CA VAL A 24 -8.09 14.04 3.02
C VAL A 24 -8.17 14.38 1.53
N PRO A 25 -8.61 13.39 0.68
CA PRO A 25 -8.75 11.97 1.00
C PRO A 25 -7.41 11.21 0.89
N THR A 26 -7.17 10.34 1.86
CA THR A 26 -6.10 9.33 1.79
C THR A 26 -6.58 8.10 2.54
N ASN A 27 -7.06 7.09 1.81
CA ASN A 27 -7.69 5.92 2.42
C ASN A 27 -7.62 4.70 1.49
N THR A 28 -8.05 3.55 2.01
CA THR A 28 -8.18 2.28 1.29
C THR A 28 -9.67 1.95 1.12
N TYR A 29 -10.08 1.65 -0.10
CA TYR A 29 -11.48 1.39 -0.46
C TYR A 29 -11.65 -0.01 -1.02
N ARG A 30 -12.77 -0.67 -0.67
CA ARG A 30 -13.12 -1.98 -1.19
C ARG A 30 -13.87 -1.83 -2.51
N CYS A 31 -13.43 -2.55 -3.55
CA CYS A 31 -14.05 -2.58 -4.86
C CYS A 31 -15.11 -3.69 -4.98
N GLN A 32 -15.92 -3.63 -6.05
CA GLN A 32 -16.98 -4.59 -6.33
C GLN A 32 -16.48 -6.04 -6.40
N ASP A 33 -15.30 -6.25 -6.96
CA ASP A 33 -14.63 -7.56 -7.07
C ASP A 33 -14.03 -8.09 -5.75
N GLY A 34 -14.24 -7.37 -4.64
CA GLY A 34 -13.74 -7.71 -3.31
C GLY A 34 -12.29 -7.35 -3.07
N LYS A 35 -11.55 -6.86 -4.06
CA LYS A 35 -10.20 -6.33 -3.92
C LYS A 35 -10.22 -4.93 -3.30
N PHE A 36 -9.05 -4.46 -2.88
CA PHE A 36 -8.90 -3.13 -2.29
C PHE A 36 -7.96 -2.28 -3.12
N VAL A 37 -8.27 -0.99 -3.18
CA VAL A 37 -7.41 0.04 -3.77
C VAL A 37 -7.10 1.12 -2.73
N VAL A 38 -5.87 1.62 -2.72
CA VAL A 38 -5.48 2.81 -1.97
C VAL A 38 -5.58 4.02 -2.89
N ILE A 39 -6.16 5.12 -2.41
CA ILE A 39 -6.30 6.38 -3.16
C ILE A 39 -5.69 7.50 -2.34
N GLY A 40 -4.75 8.27 -2.94
CA GLY A 40 -4.12 9.46 -2.36
C GLY A 40 -4.54 10.73 -3.10
N GLY A 41 -5.72 11.26 -2.78
CA GLY A 41 -6.32 12.41 -3.46
C GLY A 41 -6.15 13.75 -2.75
N ASN A 42 -5.19 13.88 -1.84
CA ASN A 42 -5.08 14.99 -0.90
C ASN A 42 -4.53 16.31 -1.47
N GLY A 43 -3.88 16.31 -2.62
CA GLY A 43 -3.49 17.57 -3.29
C GLY A 43 -4.70 18.28 -3.91
N ASP A 44 -4.79 19.61 -3.83
CA ASP A 44 -5.99 20.35 -4.23
C ASP A 44 -6.42 20.08 -5.68
N SER A 45 -5.49 20.14 -6.62
CA SER A 45 -5.77 19.79 -8.02
C SER A 45 -5.99 18.30 -8.25
N ILE A 46 -5.42 17.45 -7.40
CA ILE A 46 -5.64 16.00 -7.45
C ILE A 46 -7.04 15.67 -6.96
N PHE A 47 -7.49 16.29 -5.88
CA PHE A 47 -8.84 16.16 -5.36
C PHE A 47 -9.91 16.51 -6.41
N GLN A 48 -9.73 17.64 -7.09
CA GLN A 48 -10.66 18.04 -8.15
C GLN A 48 -10.78 16.96 -9.24
N ARG A 49 -9.64 16.43 -9.73
CA ARG A 49 -9.65 15.37 -10.74
C ARG A 49 -10.24 14.06 -10.24
N LEU A 50 -9.97 13.71 -8.98
CA LEU A 50 -10.54 12.54 -8.32
C LEU A 50 -12.07 12.63 -8.24
N MET A 51 -12.62 13.77 -7.79
CA MET A 51 -14.06 13.96 -7.71
C MET A 51 -14.73 13.92 -9.08
N ILE A 52 -14.11 14.49 -10.11
CA ILE A 52 -14.60 14.39 -11.49
C ILE A 52 -14.61 12.92 -11.95
N ALA A 53 -13.54 12.18 -11.71
CA ALA A 53 -13.43 10.76 -12.05
C ALA A 53 -14.47 9.89 -11.32
N ALA A 54 -14.77 10.21 -10.08
CA ALA A 54 -15.79 9.57 -9.26
C ALA A 54 -17.24 9.99 -9.65
N GLY A 55 -17.42 10.90 -10.62
CA GLY A 55 -18.75 11.36 -11.06
C GLY A 55 -19.36 12.46 -10.20
N HIS A 56 -18.56 13.15 -9.38
CA HIS A 56 -18.99 14.21 -8.46
C HIS A 56 -18.39 15.59 -8.80
N PRO A 57 -18.63 16.16 -10.00
CA PRO A 57 -18.05 17.45 -10.41
C PRO A 57 -18.49 18.63 -9.52
N GLY A 58 -19.62 18.50 -8.83
CA GLY A 58 -20.06 19.49 -7.84
C GLY A 58 -19.10 19.60 -6.68
N MET A 59 -18.63 18.48 -6.12
CA MET A 59 -17.61 18.46 -5.04
C MET A 59 -16.26 18.96 -5.55
N ALA A 60 -15.90 18.68 -6.80
CA ALA A 60 -14.67 19.16 -7.39
C ALA A 60 -14.59 20.69 -7.50
N SER A 61 -15.74 21.36 -7.64
CA SER A 61 -15.84 22.83 -7.77
C SER A 61 -16.30 23.53 -6.49
N ASP A 62 -16.54 22.80 -5.42
CA ASP A 62 -17.00 23.37 -4.15
C ASP A 62 -15.87 24.16 -3.48
N PRO A 63 -16.06 25.48 -3.25
CA PRO A 63 -15.06 26.31 -2.59
C PRO A 63 -14.71 25.85 -1.16
N THR A 64 -15.64 25.19 -0.45
CA THR A 64 -15.39 24.68 0.90
C THR A 64 -14.42 23.49 0.89
N LEU A 65 -14.34 22.75 -0.21
CA LEU A 65 -13.45 21.60 -0.41
C LEU A 65 -12.15 21.94 -1.15
N ALA A 66 -11.97 23.20 -1.53
CA ALA A 66 -10.82 23.64 -2.34
C ALA A 66 -9.47 23.45 -1.65
N SER A 67 -9.43 23.42 -0.33
CA SER A 67 -8.21 23.19 0.46
C SER A 67 -8.31 21.95 1.33
N ASN A 68 -7.16 21.38 1.72
CA ASN A 68 -7.14 20.23 2.63
C ASN A 68 -7.84 20.52 3.97
N LEU A 69 -7.75 21.75 4.48
CA LEU A 69 -8.40 22.13 5.73
C LEU A 69 -9.93 21.99 5.65
N GLY A 70 -10.54 22.41 4.55
CA GLY A 70 -11.96 22.23 4.31
C GLY A 70 -12.32 20.75 4.14
N ARG A 71 -11.52 19.99 3.39
CA ARG A 71 -11.77 18.55 3.21
C ARG A 71 -11.70 17.74 4.50
N VAL A 72 -10.82 18.08 5.43
CA VAL A 72 -10.76 17.45 6.75
C VAL A 72 -12.08 17.60 7.53
N GLN A 73 -12.78 18.73 7.37
CA GLN A 73 -14.08 18.95 8.00
C GLN A 73 -15.22 18.12 7.35
N HIS A 74 -15.00 17.67 6.12
CA HIS A 74 -15.94 16.87 5.30
C HIS A 74 -15.41 15.46 5.04
N GLU A 75 -14.46 14.96 5.84
CA GLU A 75 -13.80 13.66 5.60
C GLU A 75 -14.79 12.51 5.42
N ALA A 76 -15.78 12.40 6.31
CA ALA A 76 -16.77 11.32 6.26
C ALA A 76 -17.62 11.36 4.97
N GLU A 77 -18.01 12.55 4.50
CA GLU A 77 -18.78 12.71 3.27
C GLU A 77 -17.95 12.34 2.04
N ILE A 78 -16.70 12.77 1.99
CA ILE A 78 -15.77 12.46 0.89
C ILE A 78 -15.48 10.95 0.86
N ASP A 79 -15.21 10.34 2.00
CA ASP A 79 -14.94 8.90 2.10
C ASP A 79 -16.16 8.06 1.73
N GLU A 80 -17.37 8.48 2.09
CA GLU A 80 -18.60 7.78 1.66
C GLU A 80 -18.77 7.80 0.14
N VAL A 81 -18.58 8.95 -0.50
CA VAL A 81 -18.63 9.09 -1.96
C VAL A 81 -17.62 8.16 -2.64
N LEU A 82 -16.38 8.12 -2.17
CA LEU A 82 -15.35 7.27 -2.74
C LEU A 82 -15.61 5.79 -2.46
N SER A 83 -16.13 5.45 -1.28
CA SER A 83 -16.52 4.10 -0.91
C SER A 83 -17.63 3.56 -1.83
N VAL A 84 -18.66 4.36 -2.09
CA VAL A 84 -19.75 4.00 -3.00
C VAL A 84 -19.23 3.83 -4.43
N TRP A 85 -18.42 4.76 -4.91
CA TRP A 85 -17.81 4.68 -6.24
C TRP A 85 -16.97 3.41 -6.41
N CYS A 86 -16.12 3.07 -5.45
CA CYS A 86 -15.31 1.86 -5.48
C CYS A 86 -16.17 0.59 -5.38
N ALA A 87 -17.18 0.56 -4.50
CA ALA A 87 -18.07 -0.59 -4.33
C ALA A 87 -18.92 -0.91 -5.59
N GLN A 88 -19.13 0.05 -6.46
CA GLN A 88 -19.88 -0.10 -7.72
C GLN A 88 -19.00 -0.50 -8.91
N ASN A 89 -17.68 -0.48 -8.77
CA ASN A 89 -16.74 -0.74 -9.85
C ASN A 89 -15.70 -1.79 -9.43
N ASP A 90 -15.21 -2.59 -10.39
CA ASP A 90 -14.08 -3.49 -10.13
C ASP A 90 -12.76 -2.71 -9.95
N SER A 91 -11.79 -3.36 -9.30
CA SER A 91 -10.52 -2.72 -8.95
C SER A 91 -9.73 -2.25 -10.18
N GLN A 92 -9.79 -2.97 -11.31
CA GLN A 92 -9.07 -2.59 -12.52
C GLN A 92 -9.69 -1.34 -13.17
N SER A 93 -11.01 -1.24 -13.19
CA SER A 93 -11.73 -0.06 -13.67
C SER A 93 -11.39 1.17 -12.84
N ILE A 94 -11.36 1.04 -11.50
CA ILE A 94 -10.94 2.11 -10.60
C ILE A 94 -9.49 2.54 -10.88
N LEU A 95 -8.55 1.59 -10.92
CA LEU A 95 -7.13 1.90 -11.17
C LEU A 95 -6.91 2.58 -12.52
N LYS A 96 -7.62 2.12 -13.56
CA LYS A 96 -7.59 2.75 -14.89
C LYS A 96 -8.10 4.19 -14.83
N SER A 97 -9.23 4.44 -14.18
CA SER A 97 -9.81 5.78 -14.02
C SER A 97 -8.87 6.72 -13.25
N LEU A 98 -8.21 6.21 -12.20
CA LEU A 98 -7.21 6.98 -11.43
C LEU A 98 -6.00 7.34 -12.29
N ASP A 99 -5.48 6.40 -13.10
CA ASP A 99 -4.34 6.66 -13.98
C ASP A 99 -4.67 7.68 -15.08
N GLU A 100 -5.82 7.53 -15.75
CA GLU A 100 -6.30 8.47 -16.78
C GLU A 100 -6.46 9.88 -16.22
N SER A 101 -6.96 9.99 -14.98
CA SER A 101 -7.16 11.27 -14.27
C SER A 101 -5.90 11.79 -13.58
N LYS A 102 -4.77 11.07 -13.65
CA LYS A 102 -3.52 11.42 -12.96
C LYS A 102 -3.69 11.61 -11.46
N VAL A 103 -4.42 10.69 -10.85
CA VAL A 103 -4.65 10.61 -9.41
C VAL A 103 -3.80 9.47 -8.85
N PRO A 104 -2.95 9.71 -7.84
CA PRO A 104 -2.19 8.65 -7.19
C PRO A 104 -3.09 7.60 -6.55
N GLY A 105 -2.88 6.35 -6.93
CA GLY A 105 -3.57 5.19 -6.36
C GLY A 105 -2.87 3.91 -6.75
N GLY A 106 -3.22 2.83 -6.08
CA GLY A 106 -2.62 1.53 -6.34
C GLY A 106 -3.44 0.39 -5.75
N PRO A 107 -3.21 -0.84 -6.22
CA PRO A 107 -3.86 -2.02 -5.66
C PRO A 107 -3.26 -2.38 -4.29
N ILE A 108 -4.08 -2.96 -3.42
CA ILE A 108 -3.57 -3.69 -2.26
C ILE A 108 -3.39 -5.14 -2.69
N TYR A 109 -2.14 -5.57 -2.80
CA TYR A 109 -1.78 -6.90 -3.27
C TYR A 109 -1.99 -7.97 -2.19
N ASN A 110 -2.52 -9.12 -2.61
CA ASN A 110 -2.36 -10.37 -1.90
C ASN A 110 -1.05 -11.08 -2.36
N VAL A 111 -0.72 -12.22 -1.77
CA VAL A 111 0.52 -12.96 -2.09
C VAL A 111 0.54 -13.44 -3.55
N GLU A 112 -0.60 -13.85 -4.11
CA GLU A 112 -0.72 -14.25 -5.50
C GLU A 112 -0.44 -13.09 -6.45
N ASP A 113 -1.02 -11.92 -6.18
CA ASP A 113 -0.78 -10.69 -6.94
C ASP A 113 0.72 -10.33 -6.91
N MET A 114 1.36 -10.39 -5.74
CA MET A 114 2.80 -10.10 -5.58
C MET A 114 3.69 -11.04 -6.39
N VAL A 115 3.42 -12.35 -6.35
CA VAL A 115 4.23 -13.37 -7.06
C VAL A 115 4.07 -13.26 -8.58
N ASN A 116 2.91 -12.80 -9.05
CA ASN A 116 2.61 -12.66 -10.47
C ASN A 116 2.93 -11.28 -11.04
N ASP A 117 3.20 -10.28 -10.21
CA ASP A 117 3.50 -8.91 -10.64
C ASP A 117 4.78 -8.84 -11.49
N GLU A 118 4.67 -8.24 -12.68
CA GLU A 118 5.77 -8.14 -13.64
C GLU A 118 6.92 -7.23 -13.13
N HIS A 119 6.60 -6.20 -12.34
CA HIS A 119 7.62 -5.35 -11.75
C HIS A 119 8.42 -6.11 -10.68
N PHE A 120 7.73 -6.90 -9.82
CA PHE A 120 8.38 -7.71 -8.80
C PHE A 120 9.26 -8.79 -9.43
N LYS A 121 8.81 -9.41 -10.54
CA LYS A 121 9.63 -10.34 -11.33
C LYS A 121 10.85 -9.65 -11.96
N ALA A 122 10.65 -8.53 -12.64
CA ALA A 122 11.74 -7.76 -13.24
C ALA A 122 12.76 -7.26 -12.23
N ARG A 123 12.32 -6.97 -11.00
CA ARG A 123 13.19 -6.60 -9.87
C ARG A 123 13.77 -7.82 -9.15
N GLU A 124 13.40 -9.05 -9.55
CA GLU A 124 13.85 -10.29 -8.89
C GLU A 124 13.65 -10.22 -7.37
N LEU A 125 12.44 -9.84 -6.93
CA LEU A 125 12.12 -9.71 -5.50
C LEU A 125 11.91 -11.05 -4.82
N PHE A 126 11.90 -12.13 -5.58
CA PHE A 126 11.81 -13.51 -5.10
C PHE A 126 12.98 -14.33 -5.62
N GLU A 127 13.44 -15.27 -4.82
CA GLU A 127 14.39 -16.31 -5.21
C GLU A 127 13.81 -17.70 -4.91
N THR A 128 14.37 -18.74 -5.53
CA THR A 128 13.94 -20.13 -5.30
C THR A 128 15.07 -20.87 -4.59
N VAL A 129 14.74 -21.47 -3.46
CA VAL A 129 15.62 -22.38 -2.72
C VAL A 129 15.07 -23.79 -2.76
N GLU A 130 15.92 -24.77 -2.49
CA GLU A 130 15.50 -26.18 -2.39
C GLU A 130 15.40 -26.59 -0.92
N ILE A 131 14.24 -27.11 -0.52
CA ILE A 131 14.01 -27.64 0.84
C ILE A 131 13.49 -29.08 0.71
N ASN A 132 14.24 -30.03 1.22
CA ASN A 132 13.91 -31.47 1.15
C ASN A 132 13.63 -31.96 -0.28
N GLY A 133 14.40 -31.48 -1.27
CA GLY A 133 14.24 -31.84 -2.68
C GLY A 133 13.04 -31.18 -3.37
N GLN A 134 12.42 -30.18 -2.75
CA GLN A 134 11.31 -29.43 -3.33
C GLN A 134 11.69 -27.93 -3.47
N PRO A 135 11.40 -27.33 -4.64
CA PRO A 135 11.63 -25.90 -4.84
C PRO A 135 10.62 -25.09 -4.01
N LEU A 136 11.13 -24.09 -3.31
CA LEU A 136 10.33 -23.13 -2.54
C LEU A 136 10.73 -21.70 -2.94
N LYS A 137 9.75 -20.89 -3.32
CA LYS A 137 9.95 -19.47 -3.58
C LYS A 137 9.97 -18.72 -2.25
N ILE A 138 11.01 -17.92 -2.04
CA ILE A 138 11.19 -17.08 -0.85
C ILE A 138 11.45 -15.62 -1.27
N PRO A 139 11.25 -14.64 -0.38
CA PRO A 139 11.69 -13.26 -0.62
C PRO A 139 13.20 -13.21 -0.85
N ALA A 140 13.64 -12.49 -1.87
CA ALA A 140 15.05 -12.24 -2.11
C ALA A 140 15.61 -11.22 -1.10
N ILE A 141 16.94 -11.15 -0.98
CA ILE A 141 17.62 -10.21 -0.07
C ILE A 141 17.53 -8.79 -0.63
N LEU A 142 17.01 -7.88 0.18
CA LEU A 142 16.89 -6.45 -0.11
C LEU A 142 17.61 -5.63 0.98
N PRO A 143 18.15 -4.45 0.61
CA PRO A 143 18.25 -3.86 -0.73
C PRO A 143 19.26 -4.59 -1.62
N LYS A 144 19.08 -4.48 -2.96
CA LYS A 144 20.05 -5.02 -3.93
C LYS A 144 21.26 -4.10 -4.02
N LEU A 145 22.39 -4.57 -3.54
CA LEU A 145 23.67 -3.83 -3.56
C LEU A 145 24.49 -4.21 -4.78
N ASN A 146 24.93 -3.22 -5.57
CA ASN A 146 25.66 -3.47 -6.82
C ASN A 146 27.05 -4.10 -6.60
N LYS A 147 27.76 -3.70 -5.53
CA LYS A 147 29.14 -4.17 -5.25
C LYS A 147 29.19 -5.40 -4.35
N THR A 148 28.19 -5.57 -3.48
CA THR A 148 28.11 -6.65 -2.49
C THR A 148 26.69 -7.22 -2.47
N PRO A 149 26.27 -7.89 -3.55
CA PRO A 149 24.92 -8.44 -3.62
C PRO A 149 24.71 -9.49 -2.53
N GLY A 150 23.55 -9.42 -1.87
CA GLY A 150 23.11 -10.46 -0.95
C GLY A 150 22.65 -11.69 -1.74
N ALA A 151 22.83 -12.88 -1.18
CA ALA A 151 22.30 -14.14 -1.72
C ALA A 151 22.01 -15.11 -0.59
N THR A 152 20.93 -15.87 -0.71
CA THR A 152 20.64 -16.97 0.20
C THR A 152 21.55 -18.15 -0.16
N ARG A 153 22.54 -18.43 0.70
CA ARG A 153 23.52 -19.50 0.47
C ARG A 153 22.97 -20.88 0.79
N TRP A 154 22.03 -20.96 1.72
CA TRP A 154 21.32 -22.18 2.13
C TRP A 154 20.05 -21.82 2.92
N PRO A 155 19.00 -22.64 2.84
CA PRO A 155 17.66 -22.28 3.38
C PRO A 155 17.52 -22.51 4.89
N GLY A 156 18.51 -22.99 5.57
CA GLY A 156 18.53 -23.33 6.99
C GLY A 156 18.77 -24.83 7.24
N PRO A 157 19.19 -25.20 8.47
CA PRO A 157 19.51 -26.58 8.80
C PRO A 157 18.25 -27.42 9.05
N LYS A 158 18.38 -28.74 8.90
CA LYS A 158 17.42 -29.69 9.44
C LYS A 158 17.52 -29.69 10.97
N LEU A 159 16.45 -30.16 11.63
CA LEU A 159 16.44 -30.28 13.09
C LEU A 159 17.61 -31.13 13.56
N GLY A 160 18.46 -30.56 14.42
CA GLY A 160 19.63 -31.23 14.97
C GLY A 160 20.84 -31.41 14.04
N GLU A 161 20.79 -30.89 12.80
CA GLU A 161 21.86 -31.07 11.80
C GLU A 161 23.24 -30.65 12.29
N HIS A 162 23.31 -29.60 13.10
CA HIS A 162 24.58 -29.07 13.62
C HIS A 162 24.89 -29.51 15.07
N ASN A 163 24.06 -30.39 15.69
CA ASN A 163 24.26 -30.77 17.09
C ASN A 163 25.67 -31.38 17.32
N GLN A 164 26.05 -32.31 16.44
CA GLN A 164 27.37 -32.95 16.57
C GLN A 164 28.52 -31.96 16.39
N GLN A 165 28.38 -31.01 15.47
CA GLN A 165 29.41 -30.02 15.20
C GLN A 165 29.55 -29.00 16.34
N VAL A 166 28.42 -28.57 16.93
CA VAL A 166 28.41 -27.51 17.96
C VAL A 166 28.60 -28.09 19.37
N LEU A 167 27.97 -29.23 19.68
CA LEU A 167 27.96 -29.82 21.04
C LEU A 167 28.93 -30.97 21.18
N GLY A 168 29.41 -31.58 20.10
CA GLY A 168 30.29 -32.76 20.14
C GLY A 168 31.70 -32.50 20.66
N GLY A 169 32.06 -31.25 20.94
CA GLY A 169 33.33 -30.84 21.57
C GLY A 169 33.19 -30.41 23.04
N LEU A 170 31.98 -30.51 23.61
CA LEU A 170 31.72 -30.27 25.03
C LEU A 170 31.84 -31.57 25.81
#